data_939131930253c43508280ef06fcad99e
#
_entry.id   939131930253c43508280ef06fcad99e
#
_cell.length_a   1.000
_cell.length_b   1.000
_cell.length_c   1.000
_cell.angle_alpha   90.00
_cell.angle_beta   90.00
_cell.angle_gamma   90.00
#
_symmetry.space_group_name_H-M   'P 1'
#
loop_
_entity.id
_entity.type
_entity.pdbx_description
1 polymer ?
#
loop_
_entity_poly.entity_id
_entity_poly.type
_entity_poly.pdbx_seq_one_letter_code
_entity_poly.pdbx_strand_id
1 'polypeptide(L)'
;MTGFFKLIFFCFIVQALSSQDISLPAEAQDGYVYFKDSQGYPSLLTFKGVYKFSSKWKFRQLEIDSSDRAFSDLKKTYNLSNETLTPLALKNNTLFILNGGGYVFKLNENKLSKIDNSVIQKNQFNSATFYFDNQVYMHGGYGFWSFKNYTTFLDNDTGQWEMVYPKQNFHPVGRWKMISALVNDRLYVLGGRGNFPEKQKKDVELDTYYFFDLNSKTYVDLGLFNQDLPLKTNIKSNFTIQNKKVFLEPGRAVVYDFKNNVAHIHKNENFFSGINLDRPVIEINDSLFYIKTINDRDYLAKTSIKSIYDSDPQELIISSTKQNPSLSFFGFIILSVFCWVAYRLFVFKDFLKGLVLYDETKIYYEDKSSLMSPKQIQVIKALESKGQLSSKSLNEIISDKKFVKSHFTVLRNELISEINMLYKNVTSIQSDLIEEAPDPNDKRYKIYKITQQVTEKESFFSFLFRL
;
A
#
# COMPACT_ATOMS: atom_id res chain seq x y z
N MET A 1 12.71 35.35 57.83
CA MET A 1 11.45 35.81 57.21
C MET A 1 11.58 36.26 55.77
N THR A 2 12.75 36.52 55.20
CA THR A 2 12.97 37.01 53.82
C THR A 2 12.95 35.93 52.75
N GLY A 3 13.13 34.66 53.09
CA GLY A 3 13.10 33.54 52.09
C GLY A 3 11.69 33.08 51.74
N PHE A 4 10.77 33.13 52.68
CA PHE A 4 9.39 32.68 52.49
C PHE A 4 8.58 33.63 51.59
N PHE A 5 8.85 34.92 51.65
CA PHE A 5 8.23 35.94 50.79
C PHE A 5 8.71 35.84 49.32
N LYS A 6 9.98 35.46 49.08
CA LYS A 6 10.49 35.26 47.72
C LYS A 6 9.88 34.00 47.04
N LEU A 7 9.62 32.95 47.83
CA LEU A 7 8.99 31.72 47.31
C LEU A 7 7.52 31.95 46.94
N ILE A 8 6.79 32.70 47.78
CA ILE A 8 5.38 33.03 47.48
C ILE A 8 5.28 33.97 46.28
N PHE A 9 6.19 34.94 46.12
CA PHE A 9 6.21 35.82 44.96
C PHE A 9 6.59 35.08 43.67
N PHE A 10 7.45 34.09 43.76
CA PHE A 10 7.80 33.22 42.61
C PHE A 10 6.64 32.28 42.23
N CYS A 11 5.90 31.74 43.20
CA CYS A 11 4.68 30.97 42.93
C CYS A 11 3.56 31.80 42.30
N PHE A 12 3.42 33.09 42.68
CA PHE A 12 2.44 33.98 42.03
C PHE A 12 2.84 34.37 40.63
N ILE A 13 4.12 34.49 40.31
CA ILE A 13 4.59 34.77 38.94
C ILE A 13 4.41 33.54 38.05
N VAL A 14 4.57 32.33 38.58
CA VAL A 14 4.35 31.08 37.80
C VAL A 14 2.86 30.82 37.53
N GLN A 15 1.97 31.22 38.43
CA GLN A 15 0.51 31.17 38.20
C GLN A 15 -0.01 32.24 37.22
N ALA A 16 0.72 33.33 36.98
CA ALA A 16 0.36 34.36 36.01
C ALA A 16 0.67 34.02 34.54
N LEU A 17 1.21 32.82 34.27
CA LEU A 17 1.38 32.27 32.93
C LEU A 17 0.17 31.43 32.44
N SER A 18 -0.95 31.45 33.20
CA SER A 18 -2.21 30.89 32.77
C SER A 18 -2.77 31.64 31.55
N SER A 19 -3.18 30.96 30.53
CA SER A 19 -3.79 31.44 29.29
C SER A 19 -4.71 32.66 29.54
N GLN A 20 -4.32 33.81 29.03
CA GLN A 20 -5.17 34.99 29.08
C GLN A 20 -6.28 34.82 28.05
N ASP A 21 -7.50 34.52 28.48
CA ASP A 21 -8.68 34.44 27.61
C ASP A 21 -9.04 35.87 27.17
N ILE A 22 -8.96 36.13 25.87
CA ILE A 22 -9.16 37.45 25.25
C ILE A 22 -10.56 37.47 24.64
N SER A 23 -11.40 38.38 25.11
CA SER A 23 -12.75 38.56 24.58
C SER A 23 -12.73 38.86 23.09
N LEU A 24 -13.62 38.23 22.34
CA LEU A 24 -13.83 38.59 20.94
C LEU A 24 -14.57 39.92 20.82
N PRO A 25 -14.43 40.62 19.67
CA PRO A 25 -15.23 41.80 19.35
C PRO A 25 -16.74 41.51 19.44
N ALA A 26 -17.53 42.48 19.89
CA ALA A 26 -18.96 42.30 20.06
C ALA A 26 -19.68 41.91 18.77
N GLU A 27 -19.21 42.42 17.63
CA GLU A 27 -19.75 42.11 16.30
C GLU A 27 -19.50 40.66 15.84
N ALA A 28 -18.55 39.95 16.46
CA ALA A 28 -18.34 38.54 16.19
C ALA A 28 -19.48 37.64 16.74
N GLN A 29 -20.33 38.15 17.64
CA GLN A 29 -21.48 37.43 18.16
C GLN A 29 -22.52 37.10 17.08
N ASP A 30 -22.59 37.92 15.99
CA ASP A 30 -23.47 37.67 14.85
C ASP A 30 -22.96 36.63 13.87
N GLY A 31 -21.82 35.97 14.18
CA GLY A 31 -21.15 34.97 13.36
C GLY A 31 -19.84 35.51 12.74
N TYR A 32 -18.89 34.62 12.64
CA TYR A 32 -17.57 34.94 12.10
C TYR A 32 -16.88 33.67 11.56
N VAL A 33 -15.92 33.88 10.65
CA VAL A 33 -14.94 32.87 10.25
C VAL A 33 -13.62 33.20 10.93
N TYR A 34 -13.11 32.28 11.73
CA TYR A 34 -11.81 32.39 12.38
C TYR A 34 -10.72 31.84 11.45
N PHE A 35 -9.64 32.58 11.23
CA PHE A 35 -8.62 32.22 10.25
C PHE A 35 -7.25 32.83 10.58
N LYS A 36 -6.20 32.24 9.97
CA LYS A 36 -4.85 32.83 9.91
C LYS A 36 -4.79 33.75 8.69
N ASP A 37 -4.47 35.02 8.90
CA ASP A 37 -4.31 35.95 7.78
C ASP A 37 -2.99 35.71 7.00
N SER A 38 -2.81 36.38 5.88
CA SER A 38 -1.61 36.26 5.04
C SER A 38 -0.31 36.73 5.74
N GLN A 39 -0.42 37.49 6.82
CA GLN A 39 0.72 37.94 7.65
C GLN A 39 0.95 37.01 8.87
N GLY A 40 0.14 35.96 9.00
CA GLY A 40 0.26 34.97 10.04
C GLY A 40 -0.51 35.28 11.33
N TYR A 41 -1.35 36.30 11.39
CA TYR A 41 -2.08 36.68 12.60
C TYR A 41 -3.46 36.02 12.72
N PRO A 42 -3.92 35.73 13.96
CA PRO A 42 -5.30 35.33 14.20
C PRO A 42 -6.27 36.44 13.77
N SER A 43 -7.24 36.10 12.97
CA SER A 43 -8.16 37.06 12.38
C SER A 43 -9.60 36.52 12.34
N LEU A 44 -10.58 37.43 12.31
CA LEU A 44 -12.00 37.14 12.17
C LEU A 44 -12.53 37.85 10.93
N LEU A 45 -13.21 37.10 10.06
CA LEU A 45 -14.04 37.68 8.99
C LEU A 45 -15.47 37.73 9.48
N THR A 46 -16.05 38.93 9.48
CA THR A 46 -17.47 39.18 9.73
C THR A 46 -18.12 39.79 8.49
N PHE A 47 -19.45 39.91 8.46
CA PHE A 47 -20.11 40.61 7.36
C PHE A 47 -19.83 42.13 7.30
N LYS A 48 -19.32 42.71 8.39
CA LYS A 48 -18.99 44.15 8.47
C LYS A 48 -17.53 44.43 8.13
N GLY A 49 -16.62 43.50 8.47
CA GLY A 49 -15.20 43.74 8.30
C GLY A 49 -14.33 42.61 8.80
N VAL A 50 -13.04 42.88 8.81
CA VAL A 50 -11.99 41.99 9.29
C VAL A 50 -11.42 42.51 10.59
N TYR A 51 -11.39 41.66 11.60
CA TYR A 51 -10.70 41.91 12.84
C TYR A 51 -9.41 41.12 12.85
N LYS A 52 -8.29 41.81 13.09
CA LYS A 52 -6.96 41.21 13.18
C LYS A 52 -6.44 41.35 14.61
N PHE A 53 -5.94 40.25 15.16
CA PHE A 53 -5.35 40.24 16.50
C PHE A 53 -3.82 40.32 16.44
N SER A 54 -3.22 41.32 17.05
CA SER A 54 -1.77 41.39 17.28
C SER A 54 -1.44 41.46 18.79
N SER A 55 -1.80 42.53 19.48
CA SER A 55 -1.86 42.67 20.93
C SER A 55 -3.28 43.00 21.37
N LYS A 56 -4.08 43.56 20.50
CA LYS A 56 -5.51 43.86 20.63
C LYS A 56 -6.18 43.68 19.28
N TRP A 57 -7.50 43.54 19.28
CA TRP A 57 -8.28 43.49 18.05
C TRP A 57 -8.25 44.83 17.33
N LYS A 58 -7.91 44.81 16.04
CA LYS A 58 -7.95 45.94 15.12
C LYS A 58 -8.97 45.68 14.04
N PHE A 59 -9.95 46.55 13.90
CA PHE A 59 -10.99 46.48 12.89
C PHE A 59 -10.57 47.19 11.59
N ARG A 60 -10.90 46.56 10.45
CA ARG A 60 -10.88 47.18 9.12
C ARG A 60 -12.21 46.87 8.44
N GLN A 61 -12.89 47.87 7.94
CA GLN A 61 -14.14 47.69 7.22
C GLN A 61 -13.86 46.87 5.94
N LEU A 62 -14.77 45.97 5.62
CA LEU A 62 -14.67 45.15 4.43
C LEU A 62 -14.95 45.95 3.19
N GLU A 63 -14.05 45.93 2.24
CA GLU A 63 -14.22 46.46 0.89
C GLU A 63 -14.63 45.28 -0.02
N ILE A 64 -15.88 45.32 -0.51
CA ILE A 64 -16.39 44.29 -1.40
C ILE A 64 -16.44 44.90 -2.80
N ASP A 65 -15.93 44.16 -3.77
CA ASP A 65 -16.04 44.55 -5.17
C ASP A 65 -17.54 44.64 -5.57
N SER A 66 -17.92 45.76 -6.16
CA SER A 66 -19.35 46.08 -6.45
C SER A 66 -20.04 45.11 -7.40
N SER A 67 -19.29 44.27 -8.10
CA SER A 67 -19.81 43.18 -8.93
C SER A 67 -20.33 41.98 -8.12
N ASP A 68 -20.15 41.95 -6.77
CA ASP A 68 -20.25 40.74 -6.00
C ASP A 68 -21.55 40.59 -5.21
N ARG A 69 -22.62 40.29 -5.93
CA ARG A 69 -23.89 39.82 -5.27
C ARG A 69 -23.66 38.58 -4.41
N ALA A 70 -22.63 37.79 -4.71
CA ALA A 70 -22.37 36.50 -4.06
C ALA A 70 -22.18 36.60 -2.54
N PHE A 71 -21.45 37.62 -2.04
CA PHE A 71 -21.28 37.79 -0.60
C PHE A 71 -22.58 38.29 0.08
N SER A 72 -23.37 39.08 -0.62
CA SER A 72 -24.72 39.49 -0.18
C SER A 72 -25.67 38.30 -0.12
N ASP A 73 -25.61 37.43 -1.13
CA ASP A 73 -26.44 36.22 -1.17
C ASP A 73 -26.00 35.20 -0.12
N LEU A 74 -24.69 35.12 0.16
CA LEU A 74 -24.15 34.34 1.28
C LEU A 74 -24.76 34.83 2.60
N LYS A 75 -24.79 36.15 2.83
CA LYS A 75 -25.37 36.76 4.03
C LYS A 75 -26.84 36.44 4.22
N LYS A 76 -27.61 36.37 3.14
CA LYS A 76 -29.07 36.02 3.19
C LYS A 76 -29.29 34.54 3.50
N THR A 77 -28.37 33.68 3.09
CA THR A 77 -28.56 32.22 3.09
C THR A 77 -27.89 31.53 4.26
N TYR A 78 -26.76 32.07 4.74
CA TYR A 78 -25.90 31.44 5.71
C TYR A 78 -25.45 32.38 6.82
N ASN A 79 -25.25 31.83 8.00
CA ASN A 79 -24.45 32.50 9.03
C ASN A 79 -22.95 32.32 8.73
N LEU A 80 -22.15 33.34 9.00
CA LEU A 80 -20.68 33.19 8.86
C LEU A 80 -20.14 32.29 9.97
N SER A 81 -19.50 31.22 9.56
CA SER A 81 -18.82 30.27 10.45
C SER A 81 -17.72 29.52 9.68
N ASN A 82 -16.84 28.83 10.40
CA ASN A 82 -15.90 27.92 9.77
C ASN A 82 -16.57 26.67 9.18
N GLU A 83 -17.85 26.42 9.50
CA GLU A 83 -18.66 25.41 8.81
C GLU A 83 -19.15 25.89 7.46
N THR A 84 -19.41 27.18 7.31
CA THR A 84 -19.86 27.78 6.05
C THR A 84 -18.71 28.05 5.10
N LEU A 85 -17.62 28.63 5.60
CA LEU A 85 -16.44 29.01 4.81
C LEU A 85 -15.19 28.37 5.39
N THR A 86 -14.47 27.60 4.57
CA THR A 86 -13.18 27.02 4.91
C THR A 86 -12.07 27.99 4.52
N PRO A 87 -11.32 28.55 5.48
CA PRO A 87 -10.21 29.46 5.17
C PRO A 87 -8.95 28.69 4.78
N LEU A 88 -8.25 29.15 3.73
CA LEU A 88 -6.93 28.70 3.32
C LEU A 88 -5.98 29.90 3.29
N ALA A 89 -5.04 29.95 4.25
CA ALA A 89 -4.02 30.99 4.29
C ALA A 89 -2.95 30.75 3.23
N LEU A 90 -2.74 31.72 2.35
CA LEU A 90 -1.68 31.74 1.36
C LEU A 90 -0.65 32.82 1.72
N LYS A 91 0.47 32.87 1.01
CA LYS A 91 1.57 33.81 1.31
C LYS A 91 1.12 35.28 1.30
N ASN A 92 0.24 35.68 0.38
CA ASN A 92 -0.14 37.09 0.19
C ASN A 92 -1.63 37.37 0.38
N ASN A 93 -2.46 36.34 0.58
CA ASN A 93 -3.90 36.48 0.72
C ASN A 93 -4.48 35.27 1.47
N THR A 94 -5.76 35.35 1.81
CA THR A 94 -6.50 34.22 2.35
C THR A 94 -7.67 33.92 1.43
N LEU A 95 -7.85 32.64 1.11
CA LEU A 95 -9.02 32.17 0.37
C LEU A 95 -10.07 31.65 1.33
N PHE A 96 -11.34 31.89 1.01
CA PHE A 96 -12.49 31.35 1.73
C PHE A 96 -13.32 30.54 0.75
N ILE A 97 -13.39 29.25 0.95
CA ILE A 97 -14.08 28.32 0.09
C ILE A 97 -15.43 27.96 0.74
N LEU A 98 -16.53 28.14 -0.01
CA LEU A 98 -17.86 27.76 0.46
C LEU A 98 -17.94 26.26 0.64
N ASN A 99 -18.37 25.83 1.84
CA ASN A 99 -18.65 24.43 2.11
C ASN A 99 -19.80 23.93 1.22
N GLY A 100 -19.57 22.87 0.48
CA GLY A 100 -20.45 22.37 -0.57
C GLY A 100 -20.03 22.76 -1.98
N GLY A 101 -19.04 23.63 -2.11
CA GLY A 101 -18.46 24.06 -3.39
C GLY A 101 -19.20 25.23 -4.07
N GLY A 102 -18.58 25.75 -5.07
CA GLY A 102 -19.00 26.92 -5.85
C GLY A 102 -18.16 28.13 -5.47
N TYR A 103 -18.63 28.94 -4.53
CA TYR A 103 -17.98 30.23 -4.24
C TYR A 103 -16.60 30.09 -3.62
N VAL A 104 -15.66 30.85 -4.17
CA VAL A 104 -14.31 31.05 -3.61
C VAL A 104 -14.05 32.56 -3.53
N PHE A 105 -13.88 33.06 -2.32
CA PHE A 105 -13.55 34.44 -2.06
C PHE A 105 -12.05 34.58 -1.74
N LYS A 106 -11.44 35.62 -2.27
CA LYS A 106 -10.06 35.99 -1.99
C LYS A 106 -10.05 37.28 -1.17
N LEU A 107 -9.47 37.20 0.02
CA LEU A 107 -9.24 38.34 0.88
C LEU A 107 -7.79 38.81 0.76
N ASN A 108 -7.60 40.03 0.32
CA ASN A 108 -6.31 40.74 0.32
C ASN A 108 -6.43 41.96 1.23
N GLU A 109 -5.77 41.94 2.39
CA GLU A 109 -5.92 42.88 3.51
C GLU A 109 -7.38 42.98 4.01
N ASN A 110 -8.18 43.92 3.49
CA ASN A 110 -9.62 44.06 3.77
C ASN A 110 -10.48 44.09 2.51
N LYS A 111 -9.88 43.87 1.33
CA LYS A 111 -10.59 43.75 0.07
C LYS A 111 -10.98 42.29 -0.21
N LEU A 112 -12.27 42.04 -0.27
CA LEU A 112 -12.84 40.74 -0.60
C LEU A 112 -13.34 40.72 -2.06
N SER A 113 -12.87 39.74 -2.82
CA SER A 113 -13.29 39.53 -4.20
C SER A 113 -13.64 38.06 -4.43
N LYS A 114 -14.63 37.79 -5.26
CA LYS A 114 -14.95 36.44 -5.73
C LYS A 114 -14.02 36.10 -6.91
N ILE A 115 -13.41 34.92 -6.90
CA ILE A 115 -12.46 34.51 -7.94
C ILE A 115 -12.95 33.37 -8.82
N ASP A 116 -14.06 32.73 -8.47
CA ASP A 116 -14.71 31.71 -9.27
C ASP A 116 -15.87 32.29 -10.10
N ASN A 117 -16.23 31.61 -11.19
CA ASN A 117 -17.36 31.93 -12.04
C ASN A 117 -18.61 31.07 -11.76
N SER A 118 -18.62 30.35 -10.63
CA SER A 118 -19.67 29.36 -10.29
C SER A 118 -20.83 30.00 -9.54
N VAL A 119 -21.90 29.23 -9.43
CA VAL A 119 -22.96 29.41 -8.45
C VAL A 119 -22.76 28.50 -7.24
N ILE A 120 -23.56 28.63 -6.21
CA ILE A 120 -23.56 27.72 -5.06
C ILE A 120 -23.90 26.29 -5.54
N GLN A 121 -22.94 25.37 -5.43
CA GLN A 121 -23.07 24.02 -6.01
C GLN A 121 -23.77 23.01 -5.09
N LYS A 122 -23.58 23.11 -3.77
CA LYS A 122 -24.14 22.17 -2.76
C LYS A 122 -23.81 20.70 -3.03
N ASN A 123 -22.63 20.44 -3.59
CA ASN A 123 -22.24 19.12 -4.11
C ASN A 123 -21.18 18.41 -3.28
N GLN A 124 -20.31 19.12 -2.55
CA GLN A 124 -19.19 18.57 -1.82
C GLN A 124 -19.11 19.09 -0.38
N PHE A 125 -20.21 18.98 0.38
CA PHE A 125 -20.23 19.36 1.79
C PHE A 125 -19.24 18.53 2.60
N ASN A 126 -18.48 19.20 3.51
CA ASN A 126 -17.47 18.59 4.37
C ASN A 126 -16.44 17.73 3.61
N SER A 127 -16.04 18.22 2.43
CA SER A 127 -14.91 17.71 1.67
C SER A 127 -13.59 18.07 2.34
N ALA A 128 -12.53 17.33 1.98
CA ALA A 128 -11.16 17.78 2.23
C ALA A 128 -10.83 18.93 1.26
N THR A 129 -10.63 20.13 1.79
CA THR A 129 -10.30 21.33 1.01
C THR A 129 -8.85 21.70 1.26
N PHE A 130 -8.06 21.90 0.20
CA PHE A 130 -6.63 22.16 0.29
C PHE A 130 -6.15 22.98 -0.91
N TYR A 131 -4.91 23.50 -0.80
CA TYR A 131 -4.24 24.26 -1.85
C TYR A 131 -2.99 23.53 -2.29
N PHE A 132 -2.86 23.31 -3.59
CA PHE A 132 -1.72 22.65 -4.19
C PHE A 132 -1.46 23.23 -5.58
N ASP A 133 -0.20 23.41 -5.95
CA ASP A 133 0.22 23.90 -7.26
C ASP A 133 -0.59 25.10 -7.77
N ASN A 134 -0.70 26.13 -6.91
CA ASN A 134 -1.44 27.36 -7.18
C ASN A 134 -2.95 27.21 -7.45
N GLN A 135 -3.55 26.08 -7.12
CA GLN A 135 -4.98 25.83 -7.31
C GLN A 135 -5.65 25.37 -6.02
N VAL A 136 -6.94 25.64 -5.90
CA VAL A 136 -7.80 25.14 -4.81
C VAL A 136 -8.38 23.80 -5.22
N TYR A 137 -8.31 22.83 -4.33
CA TYR A 137 -8.87 21.49 -4.52
C TYR A 137 -9.90 21.17 -3.47
N MET A 138 -10.88 20.35 -3.84
CA MET A 138 -11.85 19.71 -2.94
C MET A 138 -11.89 18.22 -3.26
N HIS A 139 -11.75 17.37 -2.24
CA HIS A 139 -11.82 15.92 -2.40
C HIS A 139 -12.93 15.33 -1.53
N GLY A 140 -13.72 14.41 -2.12
CA GLY A 140 -14.83 13.77 -1.43
C GLY A 140 -15.97 14.76 -1.14
N GLY A 141 -16.65 14.55 -0.03
CA GLY A 141 -17.80 15.34 0.40
C GLY A 141 -19.15 14.65 0.15
N TYR A 142 -20.22 15.32 0.55
CA TYR A 142 -21.61 14.86 0.36
C TYR A 142 -22.42 15.91 -0.38
N GLY A 143 -23.29 15.49 -1.27
CA GLY A 143 -24.24 16.39 -1.96
C GLY A 143 -25.07 15.62 -2.96
N PHE A 144 -26.27 16.18 -3.29
CA PHE A 144 -27.21 15.50 -4.17
C PHE A 144 -27.43 14.02 -3.78
N TRP A 145 -27.64 13.77 -2.47
CA TRP A 145 -27.91 12.46 -1.85
C TRP A 145 -26.81 11.39 -2.09
N SER A 146 -25.60 11.79 -2.44
CA SER A 146 -24.49 10.86 -2.66
C SER A 146 -23.19 11.33 -2.00
N PHE A 147 -22.40 10.36 -1.54
CA PHE A 147 -21.04 10.58 -1.08
C PHE A 147 -20.08 10.59 -2.28
N LYS A 148 -19.19 11.57 -2.33
CA LYS A 148 -18.28 11.76 -3.46
C LYS A 148 -16.94 11.05 -3.20
N ASN A 149 -16.37 10.50 -4.25
CA ASN A 149 -15.07 9.84 -4.25
C ASN A 149 -14.09 10.48 -5.25
N TYR A 150 -14.44 11.62 -5.78
CA TYR A 150 -13.64 12.36 -6.76
C TYR A 150 -13.02 13.63 -6.15
N THR A 151 -12.07 14.17 -6.87
CA THR A 151 -11.40 15.45 -6.59
C THR A 151 -11.79 16.47 -7.65
N THR A 152 -12.11 17.67 -7.23
CA THR A 152 -12.27 18.85 -8.12
C THR A 152 -11.21 19.89 -7.80
N PHE A 153 -10.90 20.73 -8.77
CA PHE A 153 -10.04 21.88 -8.59
C PHE A 153 -10.66 23.13 -9.26
N LEU A 154 -10.32 24.29 -8.73
CA LEU A 154 -10.68 25.53 -9.35
C LEU A 154 -9.64 25.89 -10.40
N ASP A 155 -10.03 25.88 -11.65
CA ASP A 155 -9.18 26.31 -12.75
C ASP A 155 -9.05 27.85 -12.70
N ASN A 156 -7.84 28.35 -12.55
CA ASN A 156 -7.55 29.78 -12.41
C ASN A 156 -7.81 30.59 -13.70
N ASP A 157 -7.73 29.96 -14.87
CA ASP A 157 -7.90 30.63 -16.15
C ASP A 157 -9.37 30.87 -16.48
N THR A 158 -10.20 29.86 -16.19
CA THR A 158 -11.64 29.92 -16.48
C THR A 158 -12.48 30.34 -15.26
N GLY A 159 -11.96 30.21 -14.05
CA GLY A 159 -12.70 30.39 -12.80
C GLY A 159 -13.76 29.30 -12.57
N GLN A 160 -13.66 28.15 -13.24
CA GLN A 160 -14.62 27.05 -13.13
C GLN A 160 -14.05 25.89 -12.34
N TRP A 161 -14.94 25.13 -11.70
CA TRP A 161 -14.56 23.90 -11.02
C TRP A 161 -14.50 22.77 -12.03
N GLU A 162 -13.32 22.18 -12.14
CA GLU A 162 -13.01 21.06 -13.02
C GLU A 162 -12.77 19.77 -12.22
N MET A 163 -13.02 18.63 -12.85
CA MET A 163 -12.77 17.32 -12.22
C MET A 163 -11.35 16.85 -12.52
N VAL A 164 -10.68 16.34 -11.48
CA VAL A 164 -9.42 15.59 -11.66
C VAL A 164 -9.77 14.16 -12.05
N TYR A 165 -9.30 13.72 -13.20
CA TYR A 165 -9.50 12.34 -13.69
C TYR A 165 -8.35 11.45 -13.24
N PRO A 166 -8.60 10.46 -12.36
CA PRO A 166 -7.59 9.48 -11.97
C PRO A 166 -7.16 8.61 -13.15
N LYS A 167 -5.88 8.22 -13.17
CA LYS A 167 -5.29 7.38 -14.23
C LYS A 167 -5.53 5.87 -14.05
N GLN A 168 -6.22 5.46 -13.01
CA GLN A 168 -6.44 4.06 -12.65
C GLN A 168 -7.91 3.77 -12.36
N ASN A 169 -8.28 2.48 -12.41
CA ASN A 169 -9.66 2.03 -12.18
C ASN A 169 -10.02 1.91 -10.69
N PHE A 170 -9.06 1.99 -9.76
CA PHE A 170 -9.35 1.98 -8.33
C PHE A 170 -9.87 3.33 -7.88
N HIS A 171 -11.05 3.34 -7.32
CA HIS A 171 -11.65 4.51 -6.68
C HIS A 171 -12.00 4.15 -5.23
N PRO A 172 -11.61 4.97 -4.26
CA PRO A 172 -11.99 4.77 -2.87
C PRO A 172 -13.51 4.93 -2.72
N VAL A 173 -14.06 4.37 -1.64
CA VAL A 173 -15.46 4.61 -1.27
C VAL A 173 -15.70 6.09 -1.05
N GLY A 174 -16.81 6.61 -1.62
CA GLY A 174 -17.21 8.01 -1.45
C GLY A 174 -17.43 8.35 0.02
N ARG A 175 -16.95 9.52 0.45
CA ARG A 175 -16.93 9.89 1.88
C ARG A 175 -16.98 11.38 2.14
N TRP A 176 -17.41 11.75 3.33
CA TRP A 176 -17.42 13.10 3.86
C TRP A 176 -16.86 13.10 5.30
N LYS A 177 -16.60 14.27 5.87
CA LYS A 177 -16.11 14.41 7.26
C LYS A 177 -14.88 13.57 7.57
N MET A 178 -14.01 13.36 6.59
CA MET A 178 -12.77 12.59 6.72
C MET A 178 -11.68 13.38 7.45
N ILE A 179 -10.74 12.70 8.06
CA ILE A 179 -9.47 13.27 8.43
C ILE A 179 -8.58 13.30 7.20
N SER A 180 -8.05 14.48 6.88
CA SER A 180 -7.19 14.63 5.70
C SER A 180 -5.99 15.53 5.98
N ALA A 181 -4.88 15.22 5.32
CA ALA A 181 -3.68 16.06 5.32
C ALA A 181 -2.99 15.99 3.97
N LEU A 182 -2.63 17.16 3.46
CA LEU A 182 -1.71 17.26 2.33
C LEU A 182 -0.29 17.22 2.87
N VAL A 183 0.48 16.20 2.46
CA VAL A 183 1.91 16.05 2.79
C VAL A 183 2.66 15.95 1.47
N ASN A 184 3.43 16.98 1.16
CA ASN A 184 4.04 17.20 -0.15
C ASN A 184 2.98 17.19 -1.27
N ASP A 185 2.98 16.22 -2.15
CA ASP A 185 2.08 16.02 -3.29
C ASP A 185 1.00 14.95 -3.05
N ARG A 186 0.85 14.46 -1.81
CA ARG A 186 -0.08 13.39 -1.45
C ARG A 186 -1.14 13.86 -0.48
N LEU A 187 -2.38 13.72 -0.88
CA LEU A 187 -3.52 13.91 0.01
C LEU A 187 -3.81 12.59 0.74
N TYR A 188 -3.40 12.50 1.98
CA TYR A 188 -3.77 11.39 2.86
C TYR A 188 -5.20 11.57 3.36
N VAL A 189 -5.96 10.47 3.34
CA VAL A 189 -7.38 10.44 3.75
C VAL A 189 -7.64 9.25 4.65
N LEU A 190 -8.11 9.54 5.85
CA LEU A 190 -8.34 8.57 6.90
C LEU A 190 -9.81 8.63 7.36
N GLY A 191 -10.48 7.48 7.40
CA GLY A 191 -11.83 7.37 7.93
C GLY A 191 -12.87 8.20 7.17
N GLY A 192 -13.73 8.87 7.91
CA GLY A 192 -14.89 9.60 7.40
C GLY A 192 -16.16 8.74 7.41
N ARG A 193 -17.23 9.27 6.84
CA ARG A 193 -18.52 8.57 6.72
C ARG A 193 -18.89 8.39 5.27
N GLY A 194 -19.54 7.27 4.94
CA GLY A 194 -19.92 6.94 3.57
C GLY A 194 -20.87 5.75 3.49
N ASN A 195 -21.13 5.32 2.28
CA ASN A 195 -21.89 4.09 2.03
C ASN A 195 -20.90 2.94 1.79
N PHE A 196 -21.16 1.80 2.39
CA PHE A 196 -20.44 0.57 2.14
C PHE A 196 -21.33 -0.36 1.30
N PRO A 197 -21.25 -0.31 -0.05
CA PRO A 197 -22.13 -1.05 -0.94
C PRO A 197 -22.11 -2.55 -0.68
N GLU A 198 -20.91 -3.11 -0.47
CA GLU A 198 -20.71 -4.53 -0.19
C GLU A 198 -21.40 -5.01 1.09
N LYS A 199 -21.56 -4.14 2.07
CA LYS A 199 -22.21 -4.44 3.36
C LYS A 199 -23.65 -3.93 3.41
N GLN A 200 -24.18 -3.35 2.33
CA GLN A 200 -25.51 -2.70 2.24
C GLN A 200 -25.75 -1.67 3.36
N LYS A 201 -24.69 -1.06 3.89
CA LYS A 201 -24.77 -0.08 4.96
C LYS A 201 -24.67 1.34 4.39
N LYS A 202 -25.55 2.21 4.87
CA LYS A 202 -25.63 3.63 4.46
C LYS A 202 -25.17 4.52 5.61
N ASP A 203 -24.43 5.59 5.26
CA ASP A 203 -23.92 6.61 6.18
C ASP A 203 -23.26 6.04 7.45
N VAL A 204 -22.28 5.17 7.24
CA VAL A 204 -21.50 4.54 8.31
C VAL A 204 -20.10 5.10 8.38
N GLU A 205 -19.44 4.93 9.52
CA GLU A 205 -18.02 5.22 9.66
C GLU A 205 -17.21 4.25 8.82
N LEU A 206 -16.24 4.80 8.08
CA LEU A 206 -15.32 4.05 7.23
C LEU A 206 -14.02 3.84 7.98
N ASP A 207 -13.49 2.65 7.89
CA ASP A 207 -12.23 2.21 8.50
C ASP A 207 -11.05 2.17 7.52
N THR A 208 -11.24 2.70 6.32
CA THR A 208 -10.24 2.67 5.25
C THR A 208 -9.34 3.90 5.25
N TYR A 209 -8.09 3.68 4.86
CA TYR A 209 -7.02 4.65 4.76
C TYR A 209 -6.36 4.57 3.39
N TYR A 210 -6.16 5.71 2.73
CA TYR A 210 -5.50 5.82 1.43
C TYR A 210 -4.86 7.19 1.26
N PHE A 211 -4.04 7.34 0.24
CA PHE A 211 -3.68 8.66 -0.27
C PHE A 211 -4.01 8.80 -1.75
N PHE A 212 -4.21 10.05 -2.18
CA PHE A 212 -4.28 10.45 -3.56
C PHE A 212 -3.02 11.22 -3.92
N ASP A 213 -2.23 10.68 -4.84
CA ASP A 213 -1.03 11.31 -5.37
C ASP A 213 -1.44 12.29 -6.48
N LEU A 214 -1.24 13.58 -6.24
CA LEU A 214 -1.70 14.68 -7.11
C LEU A 214 -0.90 14.77 -8.41
N ASN A 215 0.38 14.41 -8.39
CA ASN A 215 1.23 14.45 -9.59
C ASN A 215 0.92 13.29 -10.54
N SER A 216 0.87 12.08 -10.01
CA SER A 216 0.55 10.89 -10.82
C SER A 216 -0.95 10.76 -11.10
N LYS A 217 -1.81 11.44 -10.34
CA LYS A 217 -3.28 11.31 -10.35
C LYS A 217 -3.73 9.89 -10.06
N THR A 218 -3.12 9.24 -9.05
CA THR A 218 -3.42 7.87 -8.68
C THR A 218 -3.79 7.74 -7.21
N TYR A 219 -4.71 6.81 -6.90
CA TYR A 219 -5.03 6.43 -5.52
C TYR A 219 -4.18 5.25 -5.08
N VAL A 220 -3.70 5.29 -3.86
CA VAL A 220 -2.98 4.19 -3.23
C VAL A 220 -3.71 3.78 -1.96
N ASP A 221 -4.21 2.54 -1.94
CA ASP A 221 -4.84 1.94 -0.76
C ASP A 221 -3.77 1.61 0.29
N LEU A 222 -3.92 2.14 1.48
CA LEU A 222 -3.07 1.88 2.65
C LEU A 222 -3.73 0.90 3.63
N GLY A 223 -4.91 0.38 3.28
CA GLY A 223 -5.63 -0.63 4.05
C GLY A 223 -6.59 -0.05 5.08
N LEU A 224 -6.74 -0.77 6.20
CA LEU A 224 -7.59 -0.35 7.31
C LEU A 224 -6.76 0.40 8.35
N PHE A 225 -7.33 1.45 8.92
CA PHE A 225 -6.67 2.12 10.04
C PHE A 225 -6.89 1.39 11.36
N ASN A 226 -6.01 1.64 12.30
CA ASN A 226 -6.10 1.09 13.65
C ASN A 226 -7.32 1.67 14.39
N GLN A 227 -8.22 0.80 14.85
CA GLN A 227 -9.46 1.18 15.53
C GLN A 227 -9.23 1.81 16.92
N ASP A 228 -8.03 1.63 17.50
CA ASP A 228 -7.67 2.27 18.76
C ASP A 228 -7.33 3.77 18.61
N LEU A 229 -7.22 4.25 17.36
CA LEU A 229 -7.03 5.68 17.11
C LEU A 229 -8.27 6.46 17.51
N PRO A 230 -8.12 7.56 18.26
CA PRO A 230 -9.24 8.40 18.66
C PRO A 230 -9.71 9.25 17.48
N LEU A 231 -10.41 8.62 16.53
CA LEU A 231 -10.94 9.31 15.37
C LEU A 231 -12.27 9.97 15.70
N LYS A 232 -12.24 11.26 15.94
CA LYS A 232 -13.47 12.06 15.84
C LYS A 232 -13.50 12.71 14.46
N THR A 233 -14.42 12.26 13.64
CA THR A 233 -14.72 12.89 12.36
C THR A 233 -15.37 14.25 12.58
N ASN A 234 -15.01 15.25 11.75
CA ASN A 234 -15.58 16.60 11.81
C ASN A 234 -14.97 17.58 12.83
N ILE A 235 -13.79 17.32 13.38
CA ILE A 235 -13.08 18.27 14.23
C ILE A 235 -12.32 19.27 13.35
N LYS A 236 -12.62 20.57 13.49
CA LYS A 236 -11.89 21.66 12.83
C LYS A 236 -10.77 22.25 13.70
N SER A 237 -10.73 21.94 14.99
CA SER A 237 -9.65 22.33 15.91
C SER A 237 -8.35 21.59 15.58
N ASN A 238 -7.78 21.91 14.43
CA ASN A 238 -6.56 21.28 13.92
C ASN A 238 -5.65 22.30 13.24
N PHE A 239 -4.39 21.92 13.10
CA PHE A 239 -3.39 22.66 12.35
C PHE A 239 -2.36 21.69 11.75
N THR A 240 -1.47 22.18 10.90
CA THR A 240 -0.40 21.38 10.33
C THR A 240 0.94 21.99 10.73
N ILE A 241 1.84 21.18 11.25
CA ILE A 241 3.21 21.57 11.59
C ILE A 241 4.18 20.49 11.11
N GLN A 242 5.26 20.89 10.40
CA GLN A 242 6.30 19.98 9.92
C GLN A 242 5.73 18.74 9.17
N ASN A 243 4.72 18.94 8.33
CA ASN A 243 4.00 17.89 7.60
C ASN A 243 3.21 16.90 8.49
N LYS A 244 3.03 17.21 9.78
CA LYS A 244 2.18 16.44 10.69
C LYS A 244 0.87 17.17 10.91
N LYS A 245 -0.23 16.42 10.96
CA LYS A 245 -1.56 16.96 11.24
C LYS A 245 -1.86 16.82 12.73
N VAL A 246 -2.15 17.90 13.39
CA VAL A 246 -2.42 17.94 14.83
C VAL A 246 -3.88 18.28 15.06
N PHE A 247 -4.57 17.46 15.83
CA PHE A 247 -5.94 17.68 16.30
C PHE A 247 -5.91 17.95 17.79
N LEU A 248 -6.62 19.00 18.20
CA LEU A 248 -6.75 19.38 19.61
C LEU A 248 -8.18 19.12 20.09
N GLU A 249 -8.27 18.42 21.22
CA GLU A 249 -9.51 18.13 21.90
C GLU A 249 -9.37 18.40 23.41
N PRO A 250 -10.45 18.59 24.16
CA PRO A 250 -10.36 18.65 25.60
C PRO A 250 -9.63 17.42 26.16
N GLY A 251 -8.57 17.65 26.93
CA GLY A 251 -7.79 16.60 27.57
C GLY A 251 -6.79 15.87 26.70
N ARG A 252 -6.67 16.18 25.39
CA ARG A 252 -5.70 15.50 24.53
C ARG A 252 -5.32 16.28 23.27
N ALA A 253 -4.13 15.93 22.74
CA ALA A 253 -3.72 16.28 21.38
C ALA A 253 -3.33 15.02 20.63
N VAL A 254 -3.75 14.90 19.36
CA VAL A 254 -3.42 13.75 18.48
C VAL A 254 -2.61 14.26 17.31
N VAL A 255 -1.38 13.76 17.17
CA VAL A 255 -0.43 14.14 16.12
C VAL A 255 -0.31 13.00 15.13
N TYR A 256 -0.83 13.19 13.92
CA TYR A 256 -0.71 12.21 12.83
C TYR A 256 0.52 12.51 11.99
N ASP A 257 1.47 11.59 11.97
CA ASP A 257 2.61 11.55 11.06
C ASP A 257 2.30 10.55 9.94
N PHE A 258 1.62 11.02 8.91
CA PHE A 258 1.19 10.17 7.79
C PHE A 258 2.36 9.59 7.01
N LYS A 259 3.49 10.30 6.94
CA LYS A 259 4.69 9.84 6.24
C LYS A 259 5.30 8.61 6.91
N ASN A 260 5.33 8.60 8.24
CA ASN A 260 5.91 7.53 9.04
C ASN A 260 4.84 6.51 9.50
N ASN A 261 3.58 6.70 9.13
CA ASN A 261 2.45 5.84 9.48
C ASN A 261 2.24 5.69 11.00
N VAL A 262 2.46 6.76 11.75
CA VAL A 262 2.39 6.77 13.22
C VAL A 262 1.51 7.92 13.71
N ALA A 263 0.75 7.67 14.76
CA ALA A 263 0.03 8.70 15.52
C ALA A 263 0.55 8.75 16.96
N HIS A 264 0.82 9.95 17.46
CA HIS A 264 1.21 10.20 18.85
C HIS A 264 0.03 10.85 19.58
N ILE A 265 -0.41 10.23 20.66
CA ILE A 265 -1.52 10.70 21.49
C ILE A 265 -0.96 11.25 22.79
N HIS A 266 -1.01 12.57 22.93
CA HIS A 266 -0.63 13.27 24.15
C HIS A 266 -1.87 13.50 25.01
N LYS A 267 -1.87 13.03 26.24
CA LYS A 267 -2.99 13.16 27.19
C LYS A 267 -2.59 14.04 28.37
N ASN A 268 -3.44 15.03 28.67
CA ASN A 268 -3.33 15.87 29.89
C ASN A 268 -4.70 16.46 30.13
N GLU A 269 -5.28 16.21 31.29
CA GLU A 269 -6.63 16.67 31.66
C GLU A 269 -6.83 18.17 31.53
N ASN A 270 -5.76 18.96 31.72
CA ASN A 270 -5.78 20.41 31.59
C ASN A 270 -5.66 20.93 30.14
N PHE A 271 -5.40 20.03 29.16
CA PHE A 271 -5.24 20.44 27.78
C PHE A 271 -6.56 20.95 27.21
N PHE A 272 -6.49 22.14 26.62
CA PHE A 272 -7.52 22.70 25.76
C PHE A 272 -8.95 22.65 26.33
N SER A 273 -9.09 22.80 27.67
CA SER A 273 -10.40 22.88 28.31
C SER A 273 -11.25 23.96 27.65
N GLY A 274 -12.47 23.62 27.24
CA GLY A 274 -13.40 24.52 26.58
C GLY A 274 -13.04 24.88 25.11
N ILE A 275 -12.05 24.23 24.49
CA ILE A 275 -11.75 24.48 23.06
C ILE A 275 -12.99 24.26 22.19
N ASN A 276 -13.23 25.18 21.28
CA ASN A 276 -14.30 25.08 20.28
C ASN A 276 -13.81 24.18 19.12
N LEU A 277 -14.42 22.99 19.01
CA LEU A 277 -14.02 21.97 18.03
C LEU A 277 -14.37 22.35 16.58
N ASP A 278 -15.23 23.34 16.38
CA ASP A 278 -15.67 23.80 15.05
C ASP A 278 -14.80 24.96 14.50
N ARG A 279 -13.74 25.31 15.20
CA ARG A 279 -12.83 26.38 14.84
C ARG A 279 -11.41 25.86 14.64
N PRO A 280 -10.67 26.33 13.60
CA PRO A 280 -9.29 25.93 13.40
C PRO A 280 -8.40 26.41 14.54
N VAL A 281 -7.22 25.79 14.65
CA VAL A 281 -6.14 26.28 15.51
C VAL A 281 -5.10 26.97 14.64
N ILE A 282 -4.57 28.09 15.11
CA ILE A 282 -3.58 28.89 14.38
C ILE A 282 -2.26 28.80 15.14
N GLU A 283 -1.24 28.29 14.45
CA GLU A 283 0.14 28.24 14.96
C GLU A 283 0.91 29.46 14.46
N ILE A 284 1.57 30.18 15.40
CA ILE A 284 2.40 31.34 15.14
C ILE A 284 3.57 31.35 16.12
N ASN A 285 4.79 31.21 15.64
CA ASN A 285 6.01 31.35 16.48
C ASN A 285 5.91 30.54 17.80
N ASP A 286 5.73 29.25 17.71
CA ASP A 286 5.59 28.33 18.83
C ASP A 286 4.39 28.59 19.77
N SER A 287 3.50 29.47 19.40
CA SER A 287 2.23 29.72 20.11
C SER A 287 1.06 29.20 19.32
N LEU A 288 0.12 28.57 20.02
CA LEU A 288 -1.16 28.14 19.49
C LEU A 288 -2.23 29.12 19.90
N PHE A 289 -2.98 29.63 18.94
CA PHE A 289 -4.16 30.45 19.15
C PHE A 289 -5.38 29.64 18.73
N TYR A 290 -6.36 29.56 19.62
CA TYR A 290 -7.59 28.81 19.39
C TYR A 290 -8.78 29.50 20.01
N ILE A 291 -9.97 29.18 19.54
CA ILE A 291 -11.20 29.69 20.14
C ILE A 291 -11.61 28.74 21.26
N LYS A 292 -11.94 29.33 22.38
CA LYS A 292 -12.46 28.69 23.61
C LYS A 292 -13.86 29.19 23.87
N THR A 293 -14.81 28.30 24.10
CA THR A 293 -16.19 28.66 24.45
C THR A 293 -16.42 28.44 25.94
N ILE A 294 -16.84 29.51 26.66
CA ILE A 294 -17.15 29.50 28.09
C ILE A 294 -18.50 30.16 28.23
N ASN A 295 -19.46 29.45 28.81
CA ASN A 295 -20.83 29.97 29.03
C ASN A 295 -21.44 30.60 27.74
N ASP A 296 -21.33 29.86 26.62
CA ASP A 296 -21.82 30.26 25.30
C ASP A 296 -21.18 31.54 24.72
N ARG A 297 -20.03 31.94 25.24
CA ARG A 297 -19.24 33.05 24.70
C ARG A 297 -17.88 32.55 24.25
N ASP A 298 -17.48 33.04 23.08
CA ASP A 298 -16.22 32.71 22.48
C ASP A 298 -15.12 33.68 22.91
N TYR A 299 -13.95 33.12 23.22
CA TYR A 299 -12.72 33.84 23.59
C TYR A 299 -11.56 33.35 22.72
N LEU A 300 -10.63 34.24 22.43
CA LEU A 300 -9.33 33.85 21.87
C LEU A 300 -8.41 33.43 23.01
N ALA A 301 -8.01 32.18 23.01
CA ALA A 301 -7.03 31.64 23.96
C ALA A 301 -5.67 31.46 23.28
N LYS A 302 -4.60 31.58 24.09
CA LYS A 302 -3.22 31.40 23.65
C LYS A 302 -2.50 30.40 24.55
N THR A 303 -1.78 29.46 23.98
CA THR A 303 -0.90 28.53 24.72
C THR A 303 0.39 28.27 23.94
N SER A 304 1.41 27.71 24.58
CA SER A 304 2.63 27.27 23.86
C SER A 304 2.42 25.92 23.21
N ILE A 305 2.96 25.73 22.00
CA ILE A 305 2.99 24.42 21.34
C ILE A 305 3.77 23.38 22.16
N LYS A 306 4.77 23.82 22.94
CA LYS A 306 5.57 22.92 23.78
C LYS A 306 4.71 22.18 24.82
N SER A 307 3.60 22.80 25.28
CA SER A 307 2.70 22.16 26.23
C SER A 307 2.14 20.82 25.70
N ILE A 308 2.02 20.62 24.38
CA ILE A 308 1.58 19.36 23.78
C ILE A 308 2.64 18.28 24.00
N TYR A 309 3.92 18.63 23.85
CA TYR A 309 5.03 17.68 23.85
C TYR A 309 5.66 17.43 25.23
N ASP A 310 5.18 18.12 26.28
CA ASP A 310 5.67 17.95 27.66
C ASP A 310 5.21 16.61 28.29
N SER A 311 4.30 15.88 27.66
CA SER A 311 3.84 14.54 28.09
C SER A 311 4.39 13.45 27.19
N ASP A 312 4.73 12.29 27.77
CA ASP A 312 5.07 11.11 27.00
C ASP A 312 3.88 10.66 26.15
N PRO A 313 4.02 10.58 24.81
CA PRO A 313 2.93 10.19 23.94
C PRO A 313 2.69 8.68 23.98
N GLN A 314 1.43 8.29 23.88
CA GLN A 314 1.09 6.94 23.44
C GLN A 314 1.27 6.88 21.93
N GLU A 315 2.17 6.01 21.46
CA GLU A 315 2.41 5.80 20.04
C GLU A 315 1.51 4.68 19.51
N LEU A 316 0.83 4.94 18.39
CA LEU A 316 0.01 3.95 17.69
C LEU A 316 0.34 3.97 16.19
N ILE A 317 0.40 2.81 15.57
CA ILE A 317 0.49 2.70 14.11
C ILE A 317 -0.85 3.12 13.51
N ILE A 318 -0.85 4.01 12.51
CA ILE A 318 -2.08 4.48 11.84
C ILE A 318 -2.76 3.34 11.10
N SER A 319 -2.00 2.58 10.33
CA SER A 319 -2.53 1.45 9.56
C SER A 319 -1.53 0.30 9.58
N SER A 320 -2.01 -0.88 9.90
CA SER A 320 -1.31 -2.11 9.58
C SER A 320 -1.47 -2.30 8.07
N THR A 321 -0.41 -2.05 7.30
CA THR A 321 -0.39 -2.45 5.89
C THR A 321 -0.88 -3.88 5.81
N LYS A 322 -1.89 -4.14 4.98
CA LYS A 322 -2.18 -5.50 4.51
C LYS A 322 -0.88 -5.97 3.86
N GLN A 323 -0.02 -6.64 4.62
CA GLN A 323 1.00 -7.48 4.00
C GLN A 323 0.19 -8.42 3.13
N ASN A 324 0.31 -8.26 1.81
CA ASN A 324 -0.29 -9.19 0.88
C ASN A 324 0.34 -10.55 1.20
N PRO A 325 -0.30 -11.46 1.93
CA PRO A 325 0.28 -12.74 2.29
C PRO A 325 0.53 -13.59 1.04
N SER A 326 -0.07 -13.17 -0.09
CA SER A 326 0.10 -13.83 -1.39
C SER A 326 1.56 -13.82 -1.87
N LEU A 327 2.32 -12.72 -1.76
CA LEU A 327 3.70 -12.68 -2.29
C LEU A 327 4.65 -13.58 -1.49
N SER A 328 4.56 -13.58 -0.17
CA SER A 328 5.34 -14.47 0.70
C SER A 328 4.90 -15.93 0.58
N PHE A 329 3.61 -16.20 0.42
CA PHE A 329 3.07 -17.54 0.23
C PHE A 329 3.46 -18.10 -1.14
N PHE A 330 3.37 -17.31 -2.23
CA PHE A 330 3.86 -17.72 -3.56
C PHE A 330 5.37 -17.93 -3.58
N GLY A 331 6.14 -17.07 -2.90
CA GLY A 331 7.59 -17.25 -2.75
C GLY A 331 7.93 -18.56 -2.03
N PHE A 332 7.21 -18.91 -0.98
CA PHE A 332 7.39 -20.17 -0.25
C PHE A 332 7.02 -21.39 -1.10
N ILE A 333 5.94 -21.33 -1.89
CA ILE A 333 5.54 -22.40 -2.82
C ILE A 333 6.62 -22.60 -3.88
N ILE A 334 7.10 -21.53 -4.52
CA ILE A 334 8.15 -21.59 -5.55
C ILE A 334 9.43 -22.20 -4.97
N LEU A 335 9.85 -21.78 -3.78
CA LEU A 335 11.02 -22.33 -3.10
C LEU A 335 10.82 -23.82 -2.78
N SER A 336 9.65 -24.22 -2.31
CA SER A 336 9.34 -25.62 -1.98
C SER A 336 9.37 -26.50 -3.24
N VAL A 337 8.80 -26.04 -4.35
CA VAL A 337 8.85 -26.73 -5.64
C VAL A 337 10.29 -26.85 -6.13
N PHE A 338 11.08 -25.78 -6.03
CA PHE A 338 12.48 -25.81 -6.42
C PHE A 338 13.29 -26.80 -5.57
N CYS A 339 13.13 -26.82 -4.25
CA CYS A 339 13.78 -27.77 -3.36
C CYS A 339 13.37 -29.22 -3.68
N TRP A 340 12.08 -29.44 -3.99
CA TRP A 340 11.60 -30.77 -4.37
C TRP A 340 12.21 -31.24 -5.69
N VAL A 341 12.26 -30.38 -6.72
CA VAL A 341 12.91 -30.70 -8.00
C VAL A 341 14.41 -30.98 -7.82
N ALA A 342 15.12 -30.15 -7.03
CA ALA A 342 16.54 -30.36 -6.73
C ALA A 342 16.78 -31.69 -6.00
N TYR A 343 15.94 -32.03 -5.03
CA TYR A 343 15.99 -33.32 -4.33
C TYR A 343 15.76 -34.49 -5.30
N ARG A 344 14.77 -34.41 -6.17
CA ARG A 344 14.46 -35.46 -7.18
C ARG A 344 15.60 -35.60 -8.18
N LEU A 345 16.26 -34.51 -8.59
CA LEU A 345 17.45 -34.54 -9.45
C LEU A 345 18.61 -35.27 -8.75
N PHE A 346 18.82 -34.98 -7.49
CA PHE A 346 19.88 -35.63 -6.70
C PHE A 346 19.63 -37.15 -6.59
N VAL A 347 18.41 -37.54 -6.22
CA VAL A 347 18.03 -38.95 -6.13
C VAL A 347 18.12 -39.66 -7.48
N PHE A 348 17.70 -38.98 -8.57
CA PHE A 348 17.82 -39.53 -9.93
C PHE A 348 19.27 -39.77 -10.32
N LYS A 349 20.17 -38.81 -10.05
CA LYS A 349 21.59 -38.93 -10.32
C LYS A 349 22.23 -40.07 -9.51
N ASP A 350 21.82 -40.23 -8.27
CA ASP A 350 22.32 -41.31 -7.41
C ASP A 350 21.81 -42.68 -7.83
N PHE A 351 20.55 -42.76 -8.27
CA PHE A 351 19.93 -43.98 -8.82
C PHE A 351 20.66 -44.46 -10.08
N LEU A 352 21.18 -43.57 -10.94
CA LEU A 352 21.87 -43.92 -12.17
C LEU A 352 23.31 -44.35 -11.96
N LYS A 353 23.89 -44.15 -10.75
CA LYS A 353 25.24 -44.57 -10.48
C LYS A 353 25.43 -46.09 -10.53
N GLY A 354 26.40 -46.51 -11.31
CA GLY A 354 26.74 -47.92 -11.42
C GLY A 354 25.81 -48.75 -12.25
N LEU A 355 24.76 -48.18 -12.83
CA LEU A 355 23.88 -48.85 -13.77
C LEU A 355 24.40 -48.74 -15.20
N VAL A 356 24.26 -49.84 -15.93
CA VAL A 356 24.47 -49.82 -17.40
C VAL A 356 23.15 -49.44 -18.04
N LEU A 357 23.14 -48.35 -18.76
CA LEU A 357 21.95 -47.84 -19.44
C LEU A 357 22.09 -48.00 -20.95
N TYR A 358 21.00 -48.17 -21.66
CA TYR A 358 20.97 -48.14 -23.11
C TYR A 358 19.77 -47.33 -23.65
N ASP A 359 19.94 -46.80 -24.84
CA ASP A 359 18.84 -46.22 -25.60
C ASP A 359 18.79 -46.85 -27.01
N GLU A 360 18.05 -46.25 -27.92
CA GLU A 360 17.91 -46.77 -29.30
C GLU A 360 19.24 -46.83 -30.13
N THR A 361 20.30 -46.16 -29.66
CA THR A 361 21.52 -45.98 -30.43
C THR A 361 22.82 -46.21 -29.65
N LYS A 362 22.77 -46.21 -28.30
CA LYS A 362 23.98 -46.23 -27.48
C LYS A 362 23.79 -47.05 -26.20
N ILE A 363 24.95 -47.47 -25.65
CA ILE A 363 25.10 -47.96 -24.29
C ILE A 363 25.85 -46.90 -23.48
N TYR A 364 25.46 -46.70 -22.22
CA TYR A 364 25.99 -45.71 -21.31
C TYR A 364 26.39 -46.33 -19.99
N TYR A 365 27.44 -45.79 -19.41
CA TYR A 365 27.82 -46.06 -18.06
C TYR A 365 28.51 -44.79 -17.49
N GLU A 366 27.91 -44.20 -16.45
CA GLU A 366 28.32 -42.90 -15.95
C GLU A 366 28.39 -41.84 -17.07
N ASP A 367 29.55 -41.24 -17.28
CA ASP A 367 29.79 -40.20 -18.29
C ASP A 367 30.26 -40.74 -19.67
N LYS A 368 30.43 -42.05 -19.77
CA LYS A 368 30.91 -42.69 -21.01
C LYS A 368 29.73 -43.28 -21.83
N SER A 369 29.87 -43.25 -23.12
CA SER A 369 28.92 -43.90 -24.01
C SER A 369 29.58 -44.46 -25.25
N SER A 370 28.98 -45.48 -25.85
CA SER A 370 29.38 -46.07 -27.13
C SER A 370 28.18 -46.36 -28.03
N LEU A 371 28.39 -46.18 -29.34
CA LEU A 371 27.33 -46.47 -30.34
C LEU A 371 27.11 -47.96 -30.45
N MET A 372 25.85 -48.36 -30.58
CA MET A 372 25.43 -49.73 -30.82
C MET A 372 24.61 -49.83 -32.10
N SER A 373 24.74 -50.96 -32.77
CA SER A 373 23.87 -51.26 -33.89
C SER A 373 22.45 -51.61 -33.43
N PRO A 374 21.43 -51.45 -34.30
CA PRO A 374 20.06 -51.81 -33.94
C PRO A 374 19.90 -53.29 -33.52
N LYS A 375 20.71 -54.20 -34.07
CA LYS A 375 20.70 -55.62 -33.67
C LYS A 375 21.27 -55.87 -32.29
N GLN A 376 22.36 -55.14 -31.92
CA GLN A 376 22.94 -55.20 -30.59
C GLN A 376 21.94 -54.73 -29.51
N ILE A 377 21.21 -53.63 -29.78
CA ILE A 377 20.17 -53.10 -28.89
C ILE A 377 19.01 -54.10 -28.76
N GLN A 378 18.54 -54.68 -29.84
CA GLN A 378 17.49 -55.70 -29.81
C GLN A 378 17.88 -56.92 -28.94
N VAL A 379 19.15 -57.34 -29.01
CA VAL A 379 19.65 -58.41 -28.14
C VAL A 379 19.64 -58.02 -26.66
N ILE A 380 20.13 -56.84 -26.34
CA ILE A 380 20.14 -56.36 -24.95
C ILE A 380 18.69 -56.22 -24.42
N LYS A 381 17.80 -55.63 -25.18
CA LYS A 381 16.38 -55.44 -24.83
C LYS A 381 15.67 -56.81 -24.64
N ALA A 382 15.96 -57.77 -25.51
CA ALA A 382 15.40 -59.12 -25.36
C ALA A 382 15.98 -59.85 -24.12
N LEU A 383 17.28 -59.68 -23.82
CA LEU A 383 17.91 -60.24 -22.64
C LEU A 383 17.39 -59.59 -21.33
N GLU A 384 17.23 -58.27 -21.34
CA GLU A 384 16.65 -57.56 -20.19
C GLU A 384 15.22 -58.05 -19.90
N SER A 385 14.38 -58.13 -20.90
CA SER A 385 12.96 -58.54 -20.73
C SER A 385 12.77 -60.00 -20.36
N LYS A 386 13.64 -60.93 -20.83
CA LYS A 386 13.49 -62.38 -20.63
C LYS A 386 14.47 -62.98 -19.64
N GLY A 387 15.47 -62.19 -19.15
CA GLY A 387 16.54 -62.66 -18.27
C GLY A 387 17.58 -63.57 -18.95
N GLN A 388 17.16 -64.35 -19.96
CA GLN A 388 18.02 -65.24 -20.74
C GLN A 388 17.48 -65.47 -22.16
N LEU A 389 18.37 -65.74 -23.10
CA LEU A 389 18.00 -66.09 -24.48
C LEU A 389 18.64 -67.40 -24.90
N SER A 390 17.87 -68.28 -25.56
CA SER A 390 18.42 -69.47 -26.20
C SER A 390 19.13 -69.13 -27.52
N SER A 391 20.04 -70.00 -27.95
CA SER A 391 20.67 -69.89 -29.28
C SER A 391 19.64 -69.79 -30.41
N LYS A 392 18.46 -70.39 -30.26
CA LYS A 392 17.37 -70.31 -31.22
C LYS A 392 16.75 -68.92 -31.22
N SER A 393 16.40 -68.39 -30.09
CA SER A 393 15.82 -67.04 -29.95
C SER A 393 16.81 -65.94 -30.44
N LEU A 394 18.10 -66.11 -30.15
CA LEU A 394 19.11 -65.19 -30.61
C LEU A 394 19.28 -65.22 -32.12
N ASN A 395 19.20 -66.42 -32.74
CA ASN A 395 19.21 -66.58 -34.19
C ASN A 395 18.00 -65.89 -34.86
N GLU A 396 16.84 -65.89 -34.25
CA GLU A 396 15.64 -65.18 -34.72
C GLU A 396 15.86 -63.67 -34.80
N ILE A 397 16.58 -63.09 -33.81
CA ILE A 397 16.94 -61.66 -33.80
C ILE A 397 17.97 -61.32 -34.89
N ILE A 398 18.93 -62.23 -35.14
CA ILE A 398 20.01 -62.03 -36.07
C ILE A 398 19.58 -62.32 -37.52
N SER A 399 18.57 -63.21 -37.75
CA SER A 399 18.20 -63.70 -39.06
C SER A 399 17.62 -62.61 -39.98
N ASP A 400 18.43 -62.23 -41.00
CA ASP A 400 17.91 -61.68 -42.23
C ASP A 400 17.64 -62.85 -43.13
N LYS A 401 16.52 -62.89 -43.88
CA LYS A 401 16.00 -63.95 -44.72
C LYS A 401 16.97 -64.55 -45.78
N LYS A 402 18.25 -64.17 -45.75
CA LYS A 402 19.28 -64.51 -46.75
C LYS A 402 20.40 -65.44 -46.29
N PHE A 403 20.44 -65.87 -45.00
CA PHE A 403 21.59 -66.61 -44.43
C PHE A 403 21.35 -68.11 -44.33
N VAL A 404 22.39 -68.94 -44.66
CA VAL A 404 22.41 -70.36 -44.45
C VAL A 404 22.62 -70.71 -42.98
N LYS A 405 21.95 -71.73 -42.45
CA LYS A 405 21.96 -72.14 -41.03
C LYS A 405 23.35 -72.27 -40.38
N SER A 406 24.36 -72.72 -41.18
CA SER A 406 25.73 -72.93 -40.71
C SER A 406 26.43 -71.60 -40.32
N HIS A 407 25.97 -70.44 -40.83
CA HIS A 407 26.61 -69.18 -40.63
C HIS A 407 26.13 -68.46 -39.32
N PHE A 408 24.99 -68.86 -38.75
CA PHE A 408 24.44 -68.27 -37.60
C PHE A 408 25.31 -68.38 -36.33
N THR A 409 26.11 -69.41 -36.17
CA THR A 409 27.00 -69.56 -35.03
C THR A 409 28.12 -68.52 -35.04
N VAL A 410 28.66 -68.21 -36.24
CA VAL A 410 29.69 -67.19 -36.39
C VAL A 410 29.12 -65.80 -36.09
N LEU A 411 28.01 -65.46 -36.77
CA LEU A 411 27.35 -64.15 -36.58
C LEU A 411 26.91 -63.90 -35.13
N ARG A 412 26.43 -64.92 -34.45
CA ARG A 412 26.05 -64.85 -33.04
C ARG A 412 27.26 -64.59 -32.13
N ASN A 413 28.36 -65.31 -32.31
CA ASN A 413 29.57 -65.13 -31.53
C ASN A 413 30.18 -63.75 -31.77
N GLU A 414 30.21 -63.27 -33.02
CA GLU A 414 30.64 -61.92 -33.35
C GLU A 414 29.78 -60.88 -32.67
N LEU A 415 28.45 -60.94 -32.75
CA LEU A 415 27.55 -59.99 -32.15
C LEU A 415 27.67 -59.93 -30.61
N ILE A 416 27.78 -61.08 -29.94
CA ILE A 416 27.99 -61.15 -28.49
C ILE A 416 29.37 -60.60 -28.13
N SER A 417 30.42 -60.94 -28.87
CA SER A 417 31.78 -60.43 -28.66
C SER A 417 31.83 -58.89 -28.80
N GLU A 418 31.16 -58.34 -29.81
CA GLU A 418 31.07 -56.92 -30.03
C GLU A 418 30.32 -56.22 -28.87
N ILE A 419 29.19 -56.75 -28.40
CA ILE A 419 28.44 -56.21 -27.26
C ILE A 419 29.35 -56.21 -26.00
N ASN A 420 30.01 -57.32 -25.71
CA ASN A 420 30.94 -57.43 -24.58
C ASN A 420 32.11 -56.47 -24.69
N MET A 421 32.67 -56.28 -25.89
CA MET A 421 33.74 -55.30 -26.12
C MET A 421 33.25 -53.86 -25.88
N LEU A 422 32.06 -53.48 -26.41
CA LEU A 422 31.45 -52.17 -26.18
C LEU A 422 31.20 -51.92 -24.69
N TYR A 423 30.65 -52.92 -23.99
CA TYR A 423 30.48 -52.88 -22.56
C TYR A 423 31.79 -52.64 -21.78
N LYS A 424 32.83 -53.41 -22.06
CA LYS A 424 34.19 -53.27 -21.45
C LYS A 424 34.77 -51.88 -21.69
N ASN A 425 34.61 -51.35 -22.90
CA ASN A 425 35.10 -50.03 -23.26
C ASN A 425 34.37 -48.92 -22.50
N VAL A 426 33.08 -49.04 -22.28
CA VAL A 426 32.27 -48.02 -21.59
C VAL A 426 32.44 -48.12 -20.09
N THR A 427 32.39 -49.34 -19.52
CA THR A 427 32.43 -49.56 -18.07
C THR A 427 33.84 -49.65 -17.48
N SER A 428 34.84 -49.99 -18.31
CA SER A 428 36.21 -50.40 -17.89
C SER A 428 36.20 -51.67 -17.04
N ILE A 429 35.13 -52.42 -16.95
CA ILE A 429 34.99 -53.71 -16.25
C ILE A 429 35.46 -54.82 -17.19
N GLN A 430 36.29 -55.73 -16.67
CA GLN A 430 36.89 -56.78 -17.51
C GLN A 430 35.99 -58.00 -17.72
N SER A 431 34.93 -58.18 -16.91
CA SER A 431 33.96 -59.26 -17.12
C SER A 431 33.08 -58.98 -18.31
N ASP A 432 32.57 -60.06 -18.92
CA ASP A 432 31.60 -59.95 -20.01
C ASP A 432 30.22 -59.55 -19.52
N LEU A 433 29.51 -58.68 -20.27
CA LEU A 433 28.12 -58.35 -20.01
C LEU A 433 27.18 -59.51 -20.28
N ILE A 434 27.47 -60.25 -21.36
CA ILE A 434 26.70 -61.43 -21.76
C ILE A 434 27.58 -62.66 -21.67
N GLU A 435 27.18 -63.56 -20.80
CA GLU A 435 27.83 -64.87 -20.64
C GLU A 435 27.04 -65.96 -21.35
N GLU A 436 27.81 -66.92 -21.88
CA GLU A 436 27.21 -68.09 -22.49
C GLU A 436 27.37 -69.32 -21.63
N ALA A 437 26.32 -70.16 -21.55
CA ALA A 437 26.33 -71.43 -20.84
C ALA A 437 25.64 -72.51 -21.67
N PRO A 438 25.95 -73.80 -21.45
CA PRO A 438 25.19 -74.88 -22.06
C PRO A 438 23.70 -74.85 -21.63
N ASP A 439 22.76 -75.11 -22.52
CA ASP A 439 21.35 -75.23 -22.16
C ASP A 439 21.16 -76.45 -21.28
N PRO A 440 20.55 -76.29 -20.08
CA PRO A 440 20.31 -77.41 -19.17
C PRO A 440 19.44 -78.52 -19.77
N ASN A 441 18.54 -78.16 -20.68
CA ASN A 441 17.59 -79.09 -21.32
C ASN A 441 18.15 -79.81 -22.55
N ASP A 442 19.07 -79.15 -23.29
CA ASP A 442 19.71 -79.73 -24.44
C ASP A 442 21.12 -79.15 -24.65
N LYS A 443 22.12 -79.87 -24.24
CA LYS A 443 23.55 -79.47 -24.30
C LYS A 443 24.10 -79.11 -25.67
N ARG A 444 23.34 -79.39 -26.77
CA ARG A 444 23.70 -78.99 -28.11
C ARG A 444 23.43 -77.49 -28.37
N TYR A 445 22.65 -76.83 -27.49
CA TYR A 445 22.33 -75.42 -27.55
C TYR A 445 23.05 -74.68 -26.41
N LYS A 446 23.18 -73.36 -26.58
CA LYS A 446 23.70 -72.41 -25.58
C LYS A 446 22.59 -71.49 -25.16
N ILE A 447 22.64 -71.05 -23.91
CA ILE A 447 21.87 -69.96 -23.36
C ILE A 447 22.81 -68.78 -23.07
N TYR A 448 22.28 -67.56 -23.25
CA TYR A 448 22.95 -66.32 -23.03
C TYR A 448 22.24 -65.57 -21.90
N LYS A 449 23.00 -65.04 -20.95
CA LYS A 449 22.48 -64.33 -19.79
C LYS A 449 23.25 -63.06 -19.59
N ILE A 450 22.55 -61.99 -19.10
CA ILE A 450 23.18 -60.77 -18.65
C ILE A 450 23.76 -60.97 -17.26
N THR A 451 25.00 -60.58 -17.06
CA THR A 451 25.75 -60.71 -15.78
C THR A 451 25.51 -59.52 -14.87
N GLN A 452 25.09 -58.36 -15.41
CA GLN A 452 24.83 -57.15 -14.65
C GLN A 452 23.47 -56.57 -15.05
N GLN A 453 22.88 -55.78 -14.16
CA GLN A 453 21.62 -55.13 -14.47
C GLN A 453 21.82 -54.07 -15.54
N VAL A 454 21.08 -54.20 -16.63
CA VAL A 454 21.01 -53.25 -17.73
C VAL A 454 19.60 -52.73 -17.80
N THR A 455 19.43 -51.44 -18.01
CA THR A 455 18.10 -50.80 -17.97
C THR A 455 18.00 -49.78 -19.11
N GLU A 456 16.85 -49.70 -19.75
CA GLU A 456 16.59 -48.68 -20.76
C GLU A 456 16.67 -47.28 -20.11
N LYS A 457 17.35 -46.35 -20.78
CA LYS A 457 17.56 -45.00 -20.27
C LYS A 457 16.26 -44.23 -20.20
N GLU A 458 15.77 -43.99 -18.97
CA GLU A 458 14.58 -43.18 -18.74
C GLU A 458 14.89 -41.69 -18.83
N SER A 459 13.92 -40.90 -19.32
CA SER A 459 14.05 -39.44 -19.21
C SER A 459 13.84 -38.99 -17.78
N PHE A 460 14.54 -37.92 -17.38
CA PHE A 460 14.32 -37.31 -16.07
C PHE A 460 12.86 -36.95 -15.83
N PHE A 461 12.14 -36.54 -16.88
CA PHE A 461 10.70 -36.21 -16.76
C PHE A 461 9.85 -37.42 -16.41
N SER A 462 10.12 -38.61 -17.00
CA SER A 462 9.40 -39.82 -16.61
C SER A 462 9.70 -40.26 -15.20
N PHE A 463 10.93 -40.09 -14.74
CA PHE A 463 11.32 -40.35 -13.36
C PHE A 463 10.69 -39.38 -12.37
N LEU A 464 10.57 -38.08 -12.75
CA LEU A 464 10.03 -37.02 -11.89
C LEU A 464 8.58 -37.31 -11.48
N PHE A 465 7.78 -37.90 -12.40
CA PHE A 465 6.36 -38.19 -12.21
C PHE A 465 6.06 -39.65 -11.88
N ARG A 466 7.06 -40.49 -11.68
CA ARG A 466 6.86 -41.82 -11.08
C ARG A 466 6.55 -41.66 -9.59
N LEU A 467 5.28 -41.89 -9.22
CA LEU A 467 4.78 -41.97 -7.86
C LEU A 467 4.98 -43.38 -7.28
#